data_876dfa6211d946c2ce66787cc1f2e365
#
_entry.id   876dfa6211d946c2ce66787cc1f2e365
#
_cell.length_a   1.000
_cell.length_b   1.000
_cell.length_c   1.000
_cell.angle_alpha   90.00
_cell.angle_beta   90.00
_cell.angle_gamma   90.00
#
_symmetry.space_group_name_H-M   'P 1'
#
loop_
_entity.id
_entity.type
_entity.pdbx_description
1 polymer ?
#
loop_
_entity_poly.entity_id
_entity_poly.type
_entity_poly.pdbx_seq_one_letter_code
_entity_poly.pdbx_strand_id
1 'polypeptide(L)'
;AGEDALASVVVLKDGSRIPADLVVLAMGVRPETSLAREAGLDIGSTGGIKVDEHLRTSDPSIWAVGDAVEVIHGVTGQPCLLPMAGPANRQGRIAAENVLGRPTTYKASFGTGILRIFRLTAAGTGANERMLRQAGMPFAAVHVHPMDHASYYAGAMPISIKLLFDPTTGRALGAQAIGQRGADKRIDVLATAIQAGLTVRQIAQLELGYAPPYGSAKDP
;
A
#
# COMPACT_ATOMS: atom_id res chain seq x y z
N ALA A 1 0.55 -18.79 -33.18
CA ALA A 1 1.20 -17.52 -33.52
C ALA A 1 2.69 -17.81 -33.58
N GLY A 2 3.34 -17.55 -34.73
CA GLY A 2 4.79 -17.71 -34.87
C GLY A 2 5.55 -16.65 -34.11
N GLU A 3 6.81 -16.87 -33.88
CA GLU A 3 7.71 -16.01 -33.05
C GLU A 3 7.83 -14.56 -33.53
N ASP A 4 7.30 -14.18 -34.69
CA ASP A 4 7.37 -12.82 -35.27
C ASP A 4 6.00 -12.14 -35.48
N ALA A 5 4.93 -12.63 -34.89
CA ALA A 5 3.60 -12.03 -35.05
C ALA A 5 3.38 -10.85 -34.07
N LEU A 6 3.58 -9.61 -34.55
CA LEU A 6 3.14 -8.42 -33.84
C LEU A 6 1.61 -8.42 -33.69
N ALA A 7 1.12 -8.15 -32.47
CA ALA A 7 -0.32 -8.00 -32.25
C ALA A 7 -0.80 -6.73 -32.97
N SER A 8 -1.67 -6.90 -33.96
CA SER A 8 -2.24 -5.76 -34.73
C SER A 8 -3.65 -5.40 -34.30
N VAL A 9 -4.33 -6.27 -33.54
CA VAL A 9 -5.72 -6.09 -33.11
C VAL A 9 -5.97 -6.81 -31.79
N VAL A 10 -6.61 -6.14 -30.85
CA VAL A 10 -7.18 -6.74 -29.63
C VAL A 10 -8.66 -7.03 -29.88
N VAL A 11 -9.09 -8.27 -29.66
CA VAL A 11 -10.49 -8.67 -29.75
C VAL A 11 -11.08 -8.72 -28.35
N LEU A 12 -12.15 -7.97 -28.10
CA LEU A 12 -12.87 -7.96 -26.83
C LEU A 12 -13.88 -9.10 -26.76
N LYS A 13 -14.42 -9.38 -25.56
CA LYS A 13 -15.40 -10.46 -25.34
C LYS A 13 -16.70 -10.28 -26.11
N ASP A 14 -17.09 -9.06 -26.43
CA ASP A 14 -18.27 -8.72 -27.24
C ASP A 14 -18.02 -8.83 -28.75
N GLY A 15 -16.80 -9.26 -29.16
CA GLY A 15 -16.38 -9.39 -30.56
C GLY A 15 -15.85 -8.08 -31.17
N SER A 16 -15.89 -6.96 -30.47
CA SER A 16 -15.32 -5.70 -30.96
C SER A 16 -13.81 -5.80 -31.13
N ARG A 17 -13.25 -5.08 -32.11
CA ARG A 17 -11.84 -5.14 -32.50
C ARG A 17 -11.21 -3.78 -32.36
N ILE A 18 -10.12 -3.72 -31.58
CA ILE A 18 -9.35 -2.50 -31.33
C ILE A 18 -7.98 -2.65 -32.00
N PRO A 19 -7.63 -1.82 -33.01
CA PRO A 19 -6.28 -1.80 -33.56
C PRO A 19 -5.26 -1.44 -32.47
N ALA A 20 -4.14 -2.14 -32.43
CA ALA A 20 -3.11 -1.90 -31.43
C ALA A 20 -1.73 -2.31 -31.95
N ASP A 21 -0.76 -1.41 -31.86
CA ASP A 21 0.64 -1.68 -32.19
C ASP A 21 1.40 -2.29 -31.01
N LEU A 22 0.91 -2.01 -29.79
CA LEU A 22 1.46 -2.53 -28.53
C LEU A 22 0.32 -2.78 -27.53
N VAL A 23 0.39 -3.91 -26.85
CA VAL A 23 -0.55 -4.25 -25.78
C VAL A 23 0.20 -4.43 -24.47
N VAL A 24 -0.17 -3.65 -23.45
CA VAL A 24 0.39 -3.76 -22.10
C VAL A 24 -0.59 -4.45 -21.18
N LEU A 25 -0.23 -5.63 -20.66
CA LEU A 25 -1.01 -6.37 -19.67
C LEU A 25 -0.60 -5.93 -18.26
N ALA A 26 -1.48 -5.18 -17.58
CA ALA A 26 -1.29 -4.69 -16.22
C ALA A 26 -2.43 -5.16 -15.31
N MET A 27 -2.66 -6.48 -15.26
CA MET A 27 -3.81 -7.11 -14.60
C MET A 27 -3.57 -7.41 -13.11
N GLY A 28 -2.45 -6.96 -12.53
CA GLY A 28 -2.05 -7.27 -11.16
C GLY A 28 -1.54 -8.72 -11.01
N VAL A 29 -1.46 -9.16 -9.76
CA VAL A 29 -0.98 -10.50 -9.40
C VAL A 29 -2.07 -11.27 -8.64
N ARG A 30 -2.01 -12.59 -8.71
CA ARG A 30 -2.83 -13.49 -7.91
C ARG A 30 -1.90 -14.36 -7.07
N PRO A 31 -2.26 -14.67 -5.82
CA PRO A 31 -1.47 -15.57 -5.00
C PRO A 31 -1.50 -16.98 -5.60
N GLU A 32 -0.33 -17.62 -5.71
CA GLU A 32 -0.24 -19.03 -6.04
C GLU A 32 -0.45 -19.84 -4.76
N THR A 33 -1.59 -20.51 -4.69
CA THR A 33 -2.04 -21.24 -3.49
C THR A 33 -2.38 -22.70 -3.77
N SER A 34 -2.04 -23.24 -4.94
CA SER A 34 -2.34 -24.64 -5.29
C SER A 34 -1.73 -25.63 -4.30
N LEU A 35 -0.47 -25.49 -3.99
CA LEU A 35 0.21 -26.35 -3.00
C LEU A 35 -0.46 -26.28 -1.61
N ALA A 36 -0.85 -25.08 -1.17
CA ALA A 36 -1.54 -24.91 0.10
C ALA A 36 -2.92 -25.59 0.12
N ARG A 37 -3.67 -25.51 -1.00
CA ARG A 37 -4.96 -26.19 -1.14
C ARG A 37 -4.81 -27.71 -1.17
N GLU A 38 -3.82 -28.23 -1.89
CA GLU A 38 -3.51 -29.65 -1.96
C GLU A 38 -3.09 -30.22 -0.59
N ALA A 39 -2.41 -29.40 0.23
CA ALA A 39 -2.05 -29.72 1.60
C ALA A 39 -3.24 -29.56 2.58
N GLY A 40 -4.43 -29.16 2.13
CA GLY A 40 -5.61 -29.00 2.98
C GLY A 40 -5.60 -27.74 3.85
N LEU A 41 -4.76 -26.74 3.54
CA LEU A 41 -4.72 -25.49 4.30
C LEU A 41 -5.89 -24.58 3.95
N ASP A 42 -6.37 -23.82 4.93
CA ASP A 42 -7.44 -22.84 4.74
C ASP A 42 -7.00 -21.70 3.83
N ILE A 43 -7.84 -21.40 2.85
CA ILE A 43 -7.70 -20.24 1.97
C ILE A 43 -8.74 -19.19 2.37
N GLY A 44 -8.29 -17.97 2.54
CA GLY A 44 -9.13 -16.86 2.95
C GLY A 44 -10.00 -16.30 1.83
N SER A 45 -10.84 -15.33 2.18
CA SER A 45 -11.83 -14.72 1.28
C SER A 45 -11.20 -13.98 0.09
N THR A 46 -9.97 -13.55 0.21
CA THR A 46 -9.22 -12.87 -0.85
C THR A 46 -8.49 -13.83 -1.79
N GLY A 47 -8.51 -15.12 -1.49
CA GLY A 47 -7.79 -16.16 -2.21
C GLY A 47 -6.37 -16.41 -1.70
N GLY A 48 -5.90 -15.68 -0.69
CA GLY A 48 -4.62 -15.91 -0.01
C GLY A 48 -4.70 -17.02 1.04
N ILE A 49 -3.55 -17.53 1.46
CA ILE A 49 -3.45 -18.49 2.54
C ILE A 49 -3.85 -17.80 3.84
N LYS A 50 -4.81 -18.38 4.58
CA LYS A 50 -5.25 -17.85 5.85
C LYS A 50 -4.22 -18.14 6.94
N VAL A 51 -3.89 -17.12 7.73
CA VAL A 51 -2.97 -17.24 8.87
C VAL A 51 -3.53 -16.51 10.09
N ASP A 52 -3.08 -16.92 11.27
CA ASP A 52 -3.31 -16.20 12.52
C ASP A 52 -2.33 -15.02 12.70
N GLU A 53 -2.41 -14.32 13.83
CA GLU A 53 -1.49 -13.20 14.13
C GLU A 53 -0.03 -13.64 14.35
N HIS A 54 0.22 -14.94 14.53
CA HIS A 54 1.56 -15.54 14.60
C HIS A 54 2.03 -16.09 13.25
N LEU A 55 1.28 -15.81 12.16
CA LEU A 55 1.54 -16.30 10.79
C LEU A 55 1.46 -17.81 10.65
N ARG A 56 0.74 -18.48 11.56
CA ARG A 56 0.48 -19.91 11.52
C ARG A 56 -0.76 -20.17 10.68
N THR A 57 -0.72 -21.20 9.85
CA THR A 57 -1.85 -21.66 9.04
C THR A 57 -2.86 -22.47 9.86
N SER A 58 -3.85 -23.05 9.19
CA SER A 58 -4.77 -24.03 9.80
C SER A 58 -4.07 -25.32 10.29
N ASP A 59 -2.89 -25.64 9.74
CA ASP A 59 -2.02 -26.68 10.30
C ASP A 59 -1.04 -26.03 11.30
N PRO A 60 -1.03 -26.49 12.58
CA PRO A 60 -0.18 -25.90 13.62
C PRO A 60 1.32 -26.06 13.40
N SER A 61 1.74 -26.91 12.47
CA SER A 61 3.14 -27.15 12.11
C SER A 61 3.60 -26.34 10.90
N ILE A 62 2.69 -25.56 10.27
CA ILE A 62 2.96 -24.83 9.05
C ILE A 62 2.73 -23.33 9.25
N TRP A 63 3.71 -22.52 8.85
CA TRP A 63 3.61 -21.06 8.76
C TRP A 63 3.60 -20.62 7.31
N ALA A 64 2.86 -19.55 7.00
CA ALA A 64 2.86 -18.94 5.68
C ALA A 64 3.14 -17.44 5.78
N VAL A 65 3.93 -16.91 4.84
CA VAL A 65 4.39 -15.52 4.81
C VAL A 65 4.47 -15.01 3.37
N GLY A 66 4.52 -13.69 3.20
CA GLY A 66 4.76 -13.05 1.91
C GLY A 66 3.48 -12.80 1.11
N ASP A 67 3.64 -12.72 -0.21
CA ASP A 67 2.60 -12.22 -1.12
C ASP A 67 1.38 -13.13 -1.23
N ALA A 68 1.52 -14.40 -0.84
CA ALA A 68 0.45 -15.40 -0.94
C ALA A 68 -0.46 -15.46 0.29
N VAL A 69 -0.16 -14.72 1.38
CA VAL A 69 -0.98 -14.77 2.61
C VAL A 69 -2.05 -13.68 2.62
N GLU A 70 -3.22 -14.04 3.16
CA GLU A 70 -4.27 -13.08 3.51
C GLU A 70 -3.90 -12.38 4.83
N VAL A 71 -3.88 -11.05 4.82
CA VAL A 71 -3.57 -10.22 5.98
C VAL A 71 -4.73 -9.29 6.31
N ILE A 72 -4.72 -8.69 7.50
CA ILE A 72 -5.70 -7.67 7.89
C ILE A 72 -5.18 -6.29 7.48
N HIS A 73 -6.02 -5.51 6.82
CA HIS A 73 -5.71 -4.10 6.51
C HIS A 73 -5.86 -3.23 7.76
N GLY A 74 -4.79 -2.52 8.15
CA GLY A 74 -4.70 -1.83 9.43
C GLY A 74 -5.67 -0.66 9.65
N VAL A 75 -6.28 -0.13 8.57
CA VAL A 75 -7.28 0.94 8.65
C VAL A 75 -8.70 0.38 8.60
N THR A 76 -8.98 -0.49 7.63
CA THR A 76 -10.36 -0.98 7.40
C THR A 76 -10.72 -2.19 8.23
N GLY A 77 -9.74 -2.87 8.82
CA GLY A 77 -9.96 -4.15 9.53
C GLY A 77 -10.36 -5.32 8.61
N GLN A 78 -10.41 -5.10 7.29
CA GLN A 78 -10.84 -6.11 6.33
C GLN A 78 -9.68 -7.00 5.89
N PRO A 79 -9.94 -8.29 5.59
CA PRO A 79 -8.96 -9.14 4.93
C PRO A 79 -8.52 -8.55 3.58
N CYS A 80 -7.22 -8.64 3.29
CA CYS A 80 -6.68 -8.16 2.02
C CYS A 80 -5.42 -8.93 1.60
N LEU A 81 -5.07 -8.82 0.32
CA LEU A 81 -3.77 -9.21 -0.21
C LEU A 81 -2.93 -7.95 -0.40
N LEU A 82 -1.72 -7.96 0.14
CA LEU A 82 -0.75 -6.87 -0.01
C LEU A 82 0.60 -7.45 -0.45
N PRO A 83 0.75 -7.75 -1.76
CA PRO A 83 1.97 -8.32 -2.31
C PRO A 83 3.07 -7.25 -2.35
N MET A 84 3.78 -7.08 -1.24
CA MET A 84 4.77 -6.03 -1.03
C MET A 84 5.96 -6.55 -0.21
N ALA A 85 7.17 -6.21 -0.62
CA ALA A 85 8.40 -6.67 -0.01
C ALA A 85 8.55 -6.27 1.48
N GLY A 86 8.08 -5.09 1.88
CA GLY A 86 8.14 -4.62 3.27
C GLY A 86 7.36 -5.51 4.24
N PRO A 87 6.07 -5.72 4.02
CA PRO A 87 5.26 -6.70 4.74
C PRO A 87 5.87 -8.11 4.73
N ALA A 88 6.24 -8.64 3.56
CA ALA A 88 6.81 -9.98 3.40
C ALA A 88 8.07 -10.19 4.25
N ASN A 89 9.00 -9.23 4.24
CA ASN A 89 10.23 -9.28 5.03
C ASN A 89 9.94 -9.30 6.54
N ARG A 90 9.00 -8.46 7.00
CA ARG A 90 8.59 -8.42 8.42
C ARG A 90 7.91 -9.71 8.84
N GLN A 91 7.04 -10.25 8.01
CA GLN A 91 6.37 -11.53 8.24
C GLN A 91 7.38 -12.67 8.36
N GLY A 92 8.37 -12.75 7.46
CA GLY A 92 9.42 -13.77 7.52
C GLY A 92 10.17 -13.78 8.84
N ARG A 93 10.51 -12.60 9.38
CA ARG A 93 11.16 -12.46 10.68
C ARG A 93 10.26 -12.92 11.82
N ILE A 94 8.99 -12.49 11.83
CA ILE A 94 8.01 -12.87 12.86
C ILE A 94 7.76 -14.37 12.84
N ALA A 95 7.59 -14.97 11.66
CA ALA A 95 7.43 -16.42 11.54
C ALA A 95 8.65 -17.19 12.09
N ALA A 96 9.86 -16.74 11.78
CA ALA A 96 11.08 -17.37 12.31
C ALA A 96 11.15 -17.29 13.84
N GLU A 97 10.77 -16.17 14.45
CA GLU A 97 10.70 -16.04 15.90
C GLU A 97 9.65 -16.99 16.51
N ASN A 98 8.47 -17.08 15.89
CA ASN A 98 7.41 -17.98 16.35
C ASN A 98 7.80 -19.47 16.24
N VAL A 99 8.50 -19.87 15.17
CA VAL A 99 9.06 -21.22 15.01
C VAL A 99 10.07 -21.54 16.12
N LEU A 100 10.83 -20.54 16.57
CA LEU A 100 11.79 -20.69 17.67
C LEU A 100 11.16 -20.57 19.07
N GLY A 101 9.85 -20.53 19.17
CA GLY A 101 9.13 -20.42 20.45
C GLY A 101 9.19 -19.02 21.09
N ARG A 102 9.50 -17.99 20.32
CA ARG A 102 9.49 -16.57 20.76
C ARG A 102 8.21 -15.91 20.24
N PRO A 103 7.13 -15.81 21.04
CA PRO A 103 5.85 -15.35 20.54
C PRO A 103 5.89 -13.88 20.13
N THR A 104 5.73 -13.65 18.84
CA THR A 104 5.66 -12.32 18.22
C THR A 104 4.43 -12.26 17.31
N THR A 105 3.82 -11.09 17.15
CA THR A 105 2.58 -10.93 16.38
C THR A 105 2.74 -10.01 15.18
N TYR A 106 2.05 -10.36 14.09
CA TYR A 106 1.85 -9.55 12.91
C TYR A 106 0.39 -9.08 12.88
N LYS A 107 0.13 -7.87 13.38
CA LYS A 107 -1.25 -7.41 13.60
C LYS A 107 -1.96 -6.98 12.31
N ALA A 108 -1.27 -6.22 11.47
CA ALA A 108 -1.89 -5.65 10.27
C ALA A 108 -0.86 -5.09 9.28
N SER A 109 -1.32 -4.88 8.05
CA SER A 109 -0.60 -4.15 7.00
C SER A 109 -1.34 -2.88 6.61
N PHE A 110 -0.59 -1.83 6.22
CA PHE A 110 -1.13 -0.53 5.83
C PHE A 110 -0.92 -0.21 4.34
N GLY A 111 -0.31 -1.11 3.58
CA GLY A 111 -0.14 -0.95 2.13
C GLY A 111 0.73 0.25 1.75
N THR A 112 1.76 0.56 2.55
CA THR A 112 2.68 1.66 2.23
C THR A 112 3.57 1.28 1.06
N GLY A 113 3.46 2.01 -0.05
CA GLY A 113 4.20 1.74 -1.27
C GLY A 113 4.67 3.00 -1.97
N ILE A 114 5.77 2.86 -2.71
CA ILE A 114 6.39 3.92 -3.49
C ILE A 114 6.72 3.36 -4.87
N LEU A 115 6.45 4.17 -5.88
CA LEU A 115 6.68 3.84 -7.28
C LEU A 115 7.29 5.04 -7.98
N ARG A 116 8.37 4.82 -8.74
CA ARG A 116 8.94 5.84 -9.62
C ARG A 116 8.53 5.59 -11.06
N ILE A 117 7.98 6.61 -11.70
CA ILE A 117 7.59 6.62 -13.11
C ILE A 117 8.33 7.77 -13.77
N PHE A 118 9.37 7.48 -14.55
CA PHE A 118 10.28 8.47 -15.15
C PHE A 118 10.83 9.46 -14.09
N ARG A 119 10.35 10.72 -14.14
CA ARG A 119 10.75 11.78 -13.19
C ARG A 119 9.80 11.91 -11.99
N LEU A 120 8.64 11.25 -12.03
CA LEU A 120 7.65 11.33 -10.98
C LEU A 120 7.81 10.17 -10.00
N THR A 121 7.62 10.48 -8.74
CA THR A 121 7.43 9.52 -7.66
C THR A 121 5.99 9.57 -7.21
N ALA A 122 5.29 8.44 -7.24
CA ALA A 122 3.98 8.26 -6.66
C ALA A 122 4.11 7.38 -5.41
N ALA A 123 3.50 7.79 -4.32
CA ALA A 123 3.55 7.05 -3.06
C ALA A 123 2.18 7.06 -2.37
N GLY A 124 1.91 6.06 -1.55
CA GLY A 124 0.65 5.97 -0.82
C GLY A 124 0.75 5.07 0.40
N THR A 125 -0.16 5.26 1.34
CA THR A 125 -0.26 4.51 2.58
C THR A 125 -1.69 4.51 3.12
N GLY A 126 -2.05 3.50 3.90
CA GLY A 126 -3.39 3.38 4.48
C GLY A 126 -4.45 3.05 3.43
N ALA A 127 -5.69 3.42 3.71
CA ALA A 127 -6.82 3.14 2.83
C ALA A 127 -7.01 4.22 1.76
N ASN A 128 -7.35 3.83 0.55
CA ASN A 128 -7.84 4.76 -0.46
C ASN A 128 -9.37 4.90 -0.38
N GLU A 129 -9.95 5.90 -1.10
CA GLU A 129 -11.39 6.15 -1.08
C GLU A 129 -12.24 4.92 -1.43
N ARG A 130 -11.79 4.12 -2.41
CA ARG A 130 -12.51 2.92 -2.82
C ARG A 130 -12.58 1.91 -1.67
N MET A 131 -11.47 1.69 -0.97
CA MET A 131 -11.41 0.80 0.18
C MET A 131 -12.30 1.27 1.32
N LEU A 132 -12.28 2.58 1.61
CA LEU A 132 -13.14 3.17 2.65
C LEU A 132 -14.62 3.04 2.30
N ARG A 133 -15.02 3.32 1.04
CA ARG A 133 -16.41 3.12 0.58
C ARG A 133 -16.82 1.65 0.68
N GLN A 134 -15.97 0.71 0.28
CA GLN A 134 -16.26 -0.72 0.38
C GLN A 134 -16.39 -1.20 1.84
N ALA A 135 -15.62 -0.60 2.75
CA ALA A 135 -15.69 -0.87 4.18
C ALA A 135 -16.83 -0.13 4.90
N GLY A 136 -17.61 0.71 4.21
CA GLY A 136 -18.66 1.54 4.81
C GLY A 136 -18.13 2.60 5.78
N MET A 137 -16.86 2.97 5.69
CA MET A 137 -16.23 3.94 6.58
C MET A 137 -16.42 5.36 6.07
N PRO A 138 -16.96 6.29 6.87
CA PRO A 138 -17.04 7.69 6.50
C PRO A 138 -15.64 8.31 6.41
N PHE A 139 -15.44 9.17 5.41
CA PHE A 139 -14.19 9.89 5.25
C PHE A 139 -14.41 11.28 4.62
N ALA A 140 -13.49 12.18 4.93
CA ALA A 140 -13.29 13.42 4.20
C ALA A 140 -11.90 13.41 3.54
N ALA A 141 -11.72 14.21 2.50
CA ALA A 141 -10.48 14.32 1.77
C ALA A 141 -10.01 15.79 1.75
N VAL A 142 -8.73 15.99 1.96
CA VAL A 142 -8.05 17.27 1.74
C VAL A 142 -6.94 17.07 0.72
N HIS A 143 -6.79 18.05 -0.17
CA HIS A 143 -5.72 18.10 -1.16
C HIS A 143 -4.87 19.33 -0.89
N VAL A 144 -3.55 19.14 -0.87
CA VAL A 144 -2.58 20.22 -0.72
C VAL A 144 -1.49 20.11 -1.78
N HIS A 145 -0.90 21.24 -2.15
CA HIS A 145 0.11 21.31 -3.21
C HIS A 145 1.33 22.11 -2.73
N PRO A 146 2.03 21.64 -1.68
CA PRO A 146 3.25 22.30 -1.22
C PRO A 146 4.40 22.10 -2.23
N MET A 147 5.47 22.87 -2.03
CA MET A 147 6.74 22.59 -2.69
C MET A 147 7.49 21.47 -1.96
N ASP A 148 8.35 20.75 -2.69
CA ASP A 148 9.19 19.68 -2.14
C ASP A 148 10.21 20.19 -1.11
N HIS A 149 10.60 21.47 -1.20
CA HIS A 149 11.41 22.18 -0.23
C HIS A 149 11.05 23.68 -0.25
N ALA A 150 11.80 24.52 0.49
CA ALA A 150 11.49 25.94 0.59
C ALA A 150 11.44 26.60 -0.81
N SER A 151 10.34 27.30 -1.12
CA SER A 151 10.08 27.82 -2.47
C SER A 151 11.10 28.88 -2.95
N TYR A 152 11.78 29.53 -2.01
CA TYR A 152 12.85 30.50 -2.33
C TYR A 152 14.21 29.82 -2.58
N TYR A 153 14.34 28.51 -2.34
CA TYR A 153 15.56 27.76 -2.64
C TYR A 153 15.48 27.16 -4.03
N ALA A 154 16.61 27.17 -4.75
CA ALA A 154 16.66 26.82 -6.16
C ALA A 154 16.18 25.39 -6.45
N GLY A 155 15.37 25.23 -7.48
CA GLY A 155 14.91 23.94 -7.98
C GLY A 155 13.72 23.36 -7.22
N ALA A 156 12.99 24.18 -6.46
CA ALA A 156 11.76 23.74 -5.79
C ALA A 156 10.69 23.32 -6.80
N MET A 157 10.08 22.16 -6.57
CA MET A 157 9.04 21.56 -7.42
C MET A 157 7.80 21.22 -6.60
N PRO A 158 6.59 21.34 -7.18
CA PRO A 158 5.36 21.05 -6.46
C PRO A 158 5.22 19.54 -6.17
N ILE A 159 4.63 19.25 -5.01
CA ILE A 159 4.11 17.91 -4.64
C ILE A 159 2.60 18.04 -4.49
N SER A 160 1.83 17.10 -5.02
CA SER A 160 0.41 16.96 -4.73
C SER A 160 0.22 15.89 -3.68
N ILE A 161 -0.43 16.23 -2.57
CA ILE A 161 -0.72 15.32 -1.46
C ILE A 161 -2.22 15.30 -1.23
N LYS A 162 -2.76 14.09 -1.09
CA LYS A 162 -4.13 13.84 -0.67
C LYS A 162 -4.11 13.11 0.66
N LEU A 163 -4.85 13.63 1.64
CA LEU A 163 -5.03 13.00 2.94
C LEU A 163 -6.51 12.67 3.14
N LEU A 164 -6.79 11.44 3.56
CA LEU A 164 -8.12 10.95 3.94
C LEU A 164 -8.19 10.82 5.45
N PHE A 165 -9.28 11.29 6.04
CA PHE A 165 -9.49 11.23 7.48
C PHE A 165 -10.96 11.03 7.83
N ASP A 166 -11.22 10.48 9.01
CA ASP A 166 -12.56 10.36 9.58
C ASP A 166 -13.07 11.76 9.98
N PRO A 167 -14.20 12.23 9.44
CA PRO A 167 -14.72 13.58 9.70
C PRO A 167 -15.17 13.79 11.15
N THR A 168 -15.49 12.72 11.88
CA THR A 168 -15.96 12.78 13.26
C THR A 168 -14.80 12.80 14.25
N THR A 169 -13.86 11.89 14.09
CA THR A 169 -12.73 11.73 15.03
C THR A 169 -11.50 12.49 14.61
N GLY A 170 -11.39 12.88 13.35
CA GLY A 170 -10.20 13.45 12.75
C GLY A 170 -9.07 12.45 12.50
N ARG A 171 -9.25 11.15 12.76
CA ARG A 171 -8.23 10.11 12.59
C ARG A 171 -7.80 10.01 11.12
N ALA A 172 -6.49 10.04 10.86
CA ALA A 172 -5.95 9.83 9.52
C ALA A 172 -6.18 8.38 9.07
N LEU A 173 -6.70 8.20 7.86
CA LEU A 173 -7.10 6.90 7.30
C LEU A 173 -6.26 6.49 6.10
N GLY A 174 -5.73 7.45 5.35
CA GLY A 174 -4.92 7.15 4.18
C GLY A 174 -4.35 8.39 3.54
N ALA A 175 -3.26 8.22 2.80
CA ALA A 175 -2.60 9.33 2.11
C ALA A 175 -2.02 8.87 0.78
N GLN A 176 -1.96 9.79 -0.18
CA GLN A 176 -1.31 9.63 -1.47
C GLN A 176 -0.50 10.88 -1.77
N ALA A 177 0.68 10.70 -2.34
CA ALA A 177 1.54 11.82 -2.76
C ALA A 177 2.11 11.54 -4.15
N ILE A 178 2.23 12.60 -4.95
CA ILE A 178 2.90 12.56 -6.24
C ILE A 178 3.74 13.82 -6.44
N GLY A 179 4.98 13.65 -6.87
CA GLY A 179 5.91 14.73 -7.14
C GLY A 179 7.21 14.21 -7.73
N GLN A 180 8.12 15.09 -8.09
CA GLN A 180 9.44 14.67 -8.60
C GLN A 180 10.37 14.22 -7.45
N ARG A 181 10.27 14.85 -6.28
CA ARG A 181 11.09 14.60 -5.09
C ARG A 181 10.23 14.77 -3.84
N GLY A 182 10.61 14.12 -2.75
CA GLY A 182 10.03 14.33 -1.42
C GLY A 182 8.65 13.73 -1.18
N ALA A 183 8.04 13.06 -2.16
CA ALA A 183 6.80 12.31 -1.96
C ALA A 183 6.98 11.14 -0.99
N ASP A 184 8.13 10.48 -1.05
CA ASP A 184 8.57 9.41 -0.15
C ASP A 184 8.61 9.88 1.31
N LYS A 185 9.34 10.96 1.60
CA LYS A 185 9.45 11.52 2.94
C LYS A 185 8.06 11.82 3.54
N ARG A 186 7.16 12.45 2.77
CA ARG A 186 5.80 12.79 3.25
C ARG A 186 4.98 11.55 3.54
N ILE A 187 5.05 10.57 2.65
CA ILE A 187 4.31 9.32 2.85
C ILE A 187 4.85 8.53 4.06
N ASP A 188 6.14 8.51 4.32
CA ASP A 188 6.69 7.82 5.50
C ASP A 188 6.24 8.48 6.81
N VAL A 189 6.19 9.82 6.87
CA VAL A 189 5.62 10.55 8.01
C VAL A 189 4.14 10.21 8.18
N LEU A 190 3.34 10.27 7.10
CA LEU A 190 1.91 9.96 7.14
C LEU A 190 1.65 8.48 7.42
N ALA A 191 2.48 7.58 6.95
CA ALA A 191 2.40 6.15 7.27
C ALA A 191 2.61 5.90 8.76
N THR A 192 3.61 6.55 9.35
CA THR A 192 3.86 6.49 10.79
C THR A 192 2.67 7.05 11.57
N ALA A 193 2.14 8.21 11.16
CA ALA A 193 0.98 8.84 11.80
C ALA A 193 -0.28 7.96 11.73
N ILE A 194 -0.57 7.36 10.56
CA ILE A 194 -1.73 6.46 10.37
C ILE A 194 -1.57 5.19 11.21
N GLN A 195 -0.38 4.60 11.24
CA GLN A 195 -0.11 3.40 12.07
C GLN A 195 -0.23 3.70 13.55
N ALA A 196 0.18 4.89 13.99
CA ALA A 196 0.02 5.36 15.37
C ALA A 196 -1.42 5.81 15.70
N GLY A 197 -2.32 5.87 14.71
CA GLY A 197 -3.70 6.29 14.90
C GLY A 197 -3.88 7.78 15.14
N LEU A 198 -2.93 8.63 14.68
CA LEU A 198 -2.98 10.06 14.89
C LEU A 198 -4.13 10.72 14.13
N THR A 199 -4.64 11.80 14.71
CA THR A 199 -5.61 12.70 14.07
C THR A 199 -4.88 13.74 13.21
N VAL A 200 -5.61 14.34 12.25
CA VAL A 200 -5.08 15.45 11.43
C VAL A 200 -4.60 16.63 12.27
N ARG A 201 -5.23 16.87 13.43
CA ARG A 201 -4.78 17.92 14.37
C ARG A 201 -3.44 17.59 15.05
N GLN A 202 -3.24 16.32 15.40
CA GLN A 202 -1.97 15.86 15.96
C GLN A 202 -0.86 15.85 14.90
N ILE A 203 -1.18 15.46 13.65
CA ILE A 203 -0.23 15.53 12.54
C ILE A 203 0.24 16.97 12.30
N ALA A 204 -0.66 17.94 12.36
CA ALA A 204 -0.34 19.37 12.23
C ALA A 204 0.55 19.93 13.37
N GLN A 205 0.71 19.19 14.46
CA GLN A 205 1.56 19.56 15.61
C GLN A 205 2.91 18.83 15.61
N LEU A 206 3.18 17.98 14.61
CA LEU A 206 4.46 17.28 14.54
C LEU A 206 5.59 18.28 14.28
N GLU A 207 6.64 18.16 15.06
CA GLU A 207 7.88 18.89 14.83
C GLU A 207 8.76 18.07 13.88
N LEU A 208 8.81 18.49 12.62
CA LEU A 208 9.58 17.81 11.58
C LEU A 208 10.86 18.57 11.25
N GLY A 209 11.89 17.84 10.81
CA GLY A 209 13.17 18.43 10.43
C GLY A 209 13.03 19.41 9.26
N TYR A 210 13.48 20.66 9.47
CA TYR A 210 13.47 21.72 8.49
C TYR A 210 14.87 22.28 8.21
N ALA A 211 15.17 22.39 6.93
CA ALA A 211 16.12 23.34 6.38
C ALA A 211 15.75 23.61 4.92
N PRO A 212 16.10 24.78 4.33
CA PRO A 212 15.63 25.18 3.01
C PRO A 212 15.79 24.15 1.89
N PRO A 213 16.90 23.37 1.81
CA PRO A 213 17.05 22.35 0.78
C PRO A 213 16.23 21.07 0.97
N TYR A 214 15.65 20.83 2.15
CA TYR A 214 15.07 19.54 2.53
C TYR A 214 13.56 19.55 2.70
N GLY A 215 12.97 20.69 2.98
CA GLY A 215 11.53 20.78 3.23
C GLY A 215 11.07 22.24 3.34
N SER A 216 9.80 22.43 3.64
CA SER A 216 9.20 23.69 4.02
C SER A 216 9.02 23.74 5.54
N ALA A 217 9.08 24.92 6.15
CA ALA A 217 8.74 25.09 7.57
C ALA A 217 7.26 24.77 7.89
N LYS A 218 6.43 24.64 6.87
CA LYS A 218 4.99 24.29 6.97
C LYS A 218 4.70 22.86 6.50
N ASP A 219 5.74 22.00 6.40
CA ASP A 219 5.65 20.64 5.94
C ASP A 219 5.10 19.72 7.06
N PRO A 220 4.33 18.67 6.72
CA PRO A 220 3.78 18.26 5.42
C PRO A 220 2.53 19.00 5.04
#